data_fe4aad50bdb44b4fc2ced37bfc44b2c7
#
_entry.id   fe4aad50bdb44b4fc2ced37bfc44b2c7
#
_cell.length_a   1.000
_cell.length_b   1.000
_cell.length_c   1.000
_cell.angle_alpha   90.00
_cell.angle_beta   90.00
_cell.angle_gamma   90.00
#
_symmetry.space_group_name_H-M   'P 1'
#
loop_
_entity.id
_entity.type
_entity.pdbx_description
1 polymer ?
#
loop_
_entity_poly.entity_id
_entity_poly.type
_entity_poly.pdbx_seq_one_letter_code
_entity_poly.pdbx_strand_id
1 'polypeptide(L)'
;MARIPLHDLNSYEYEHPLDRATLAALKSVPVVPKLIEMVNIPFNTLVRTDLYGSLLRVGEKQMPSVYRMLREACEVIGVDEPMLYINASPVINAYTSCPDKPIIVINGGLLDIMEGDELMFVIGHELAHIKSEHITYSILGNIIKDGLIGTLLSGIPGAGAATEVLNYAYFEWSRASELTCDRGGLLACQNFEASCRALMKIAGSSLRYMNELNLDEFIDQGRNFQEMDLSASGKIQKILLSRTMTHPWTVYRVNQLLKFYEDTEYMDVLQRSPQHKALKESEASEPINTEALSQTGEKALEATKNLAGSVGSGAKGAFSGLKKGFLQSKEE
;
A
#
# COMPACT_ATOMS: atom_id res chain seq x y z
N MET A 1 -7.78 -10.22 -24.74
CA MET A 1 -7.84 -9.05 -25.64
C MET A 1 -6.56 -8.26 -25.47
N ALA A 2 -6.11 -7.49 -26.47
CA ALA A 2 -4.99 -6.56 -26.25
C ALA A 2 -5.44 -5.46 -25.28
N ARG A 3 -4.56 -5.09 -24.34
CA ARG A 3 -4.82 -4.01 -23.39
C ARG A 3 -4.70 -2.64 -24.05
N ILE A 4 -5.45 -1.69 -23.60
CA ILE A 4 -5.45 -0.31 -24.09
C ILE A 4 -4.28 0.42 -23.43
N PRO A 5 -3.27 0.93 -24.19
CA PRO A 5 -2.22 1.74 -23.62
C PRO A 5 -2.78 3.09 -23.11
N LEU A 6 -2.39 3.47 -21.92
CA LEU A 6 -2.85 4.71 -21.27
C LEU A 6 -1.74 5.78 -21.39
N HIS A 7 -1.50 6.22 -22.64
CA HIS A 7 -0.49 7.24 -22.92
C HIS A 7 -0.73 8.52 -22.11
N ASP A 8 0.35 9.10 -21.58
CA ASP A 8 0.33 10.31 -20.75
C ASP A 8 -0.57 10.22 -19.49
N LEU A 9 -0.80 8.99 -18.98
CA LEU A 9 -1.50 8.80 -17.72
C LEU A 9 -0.73 9.45 -16.57
N ASN A 10 -1.37 10.33 -15.82
CA ASN A 10 -0.83 10.90 -14.59
C ASN A 10 -1.41 10.17 -13.37
N SER A 11 -0.63 10.08 -12.29
CA SER A 11 -1.09 9.40 -11.07
C SER A 11 -2.35 10.02 -10.49
N TYR A 12 -2.50 11.35 -10.55
CA TYR A 12 -3.69 12.04 -10.05
C TYR A 12 -5.00 11.64 -10.75
N GLU A 13 -4.93 11.06 -11.97
CA GLU A 13 -6.13 10.64 -12.72
C GLU A 13 -6.79 9.40 -12.09
N TYR A 14 -6.05 8.58 -11.35
CA TYR A 14 -6.56 7.38 -10.67
C TYR A 14 -6.26 7.35 -9.17
N GLU A 15 -5.57 8.36 -8.64
CA GLU A 15 -5.22 8.45 -7.23
C GLU A 15 -6.46 8.36 -6.33
N HIS A 16 -6.38 7.55 -5.29
CA HIS A 16 -7.46 7.49 -4.31
C HIS A 16 -7.47 8.77 -3.45
N PRO A 17 -8.62 9.42 -3.23
CA PRO A 17 -8.69 10.70 -2.50
C PRO A 17 -8.04 10.66 -1.12
N LEU A 18 -8.13 9.51 -0.41
CA LEU A 18 -7.47 9.33 0.89
C LEU A 18 -5.95 9.35 0.79
N ASP A 19 -5.37 8.80 -0.27
CA ASP A 19 -3.91 8.78 -0.46
C ASP A 19 -3.37 10.20 -0.56
N ARG A 20 -3.91 11.00 -1.45
CA ARG A 20 -3.54 12.40 -1.61
C ARG A 20 -3.64 13.19 -0.31
N ALA A 21 -4.77 13.03 0.41
CA ALA A 21 -5.01 13.74 1.65
C ALA A 21 -4.04 13.33 2.77
N THR A 22 -3.81 12.02 2.93
CA THR A 22 -2.92 11.49 3.97
C THR A 22 -1.44 11.71 3.65
N LEU A 23 -1.04 11.70 2.37
CA LEU A 23 0.30 12.06 1.95
C LEU A 23 0.61 13.53 2.25
N ALA A 24 -0.35 14.42 2.00
CA ALA A 24 -0.20 15.83 2.35
C ALA A 24 -0.05 16.02 3.87
N ALA A 25 -0.84 15.29 4.67
CA ALA A 25 -0.72 15.29 6.13
C ALA A 25 0.66 14.78 6.58
N LEU A 26 1.16 13.69 6.00
CA LEU A 26 2.49 13.15 6.27
C LEU A 26 3.58 14.18 5.93
N LYS A 27 3.51 14.80 4.75
CA LYS A 27 4.46 15.84 4.32
C LYS A 27 4.44 17.07 5.24
N SER A 28 3.32 17.38 5.88
CA SER A 28 3.20 18.52 6.80
C SER A 28 3.89 18.28 8.15
N VAL A 29 4.28 17.05 8.49
CA VAL A 29 5.03 16.76 9.70
C VAL A 29 6.47 17.31 9.56
N PRO A 30 6.89 18.31 10.36
CA PRO A 30 8.10 19.09 10.09
C PRO A 30 9.42 18.29 10.00
N VAL A 31 9.44 17.10 10.61
CA VAL A 31 10.64 16.25 10.63
C VAL A 31 10.77 15.38 9.37
N VAL A 32 9.70 15.15 8.62
CA VAL A 32 9.64 14.23 7.47
C VAL A 32 10.61 14.61 6.35
N PRO A 33 10.65 15.85 5.84
CA PRO A 33 11.57 16.20 4.75
C PRO A 33 13.03 15.93 5.13
N LYS A 34 13.41 16.26 6.36
CA LYS A 34 14.78 16.06 6.85
C LYS A 34 15.13 14.57 7.02
N LEU A 35 14.19 13.75 7.50
CA LEU A 35 14.39 12.30 7.61
C LEU A 35 14.59 11.67 6.22
N ILE A 36 13.80 12.06 5.25
CA ILE A 36 13.93 11.57 3.86
C ILE A 36 15.28 11.94 3.28
N GLU A 37 15.72 13.18 3.44
CA GLU A 37 17.03 13.64 2.97
C GLU A 37 18.20 12.85 3.61
N MET A 38 18.12 12.59 4.92
CA MET A 38 19.16 11.89 5.66
C MET A 38 19.34 10.42 5.26
N VAL A 39 18.25 9.74 4.87
CA VAL A 39 18.26 8.28 4.66
C VAL A 39 18.22 7.87 3.19
N ASN A 40 17.79 8.74 2.30
CA ASN A 40 17.50 8.35 0.92
C ASN A 40 18.74 7.81 0.19
N ILE A 41 19.84 8.55 0.14
CA ILE A 41 21.03 8.16 -0.64
C ILE A 41 21.77 6.95 -0.06
N PRO A 42 22.17 6.94 1.23
CA PRO A 42 22.90 5.81 1.79
C PRO A 42 22.06 4.51 1.77
N PHE A 43 20.77 4.62 2.12
CA PHE A 43 19.88 3.48 2.18
C PHE A 43 19.70 2.85 0.80
N ASN A 44 19.42 3.64 -0.23
CA ASN A 44 19.22 3.14 -1.60
C ASN A 44 20.44 2.41 -2.15
N THR A 45 21.64 2.88 -1.87
CA THR A 45 22.87 2.23 -2.33
C THR A 45 23.06 0.87 -1.66
N LEU A 46 22.85 0.79 -0.33
CA LEU A 46 22.97 -0.47 0.42
C LEU A 46 21.92 -1.49 -0.03
N VAL A 47 20.66 -1.08 -0.08
CA VAL A 47 19.53 -1.96 -0.50
C VAL A 47 19.76 -2.46 -1.93
N ARG A 48 20.14 -1.60 -2.86
CA ARG A 48 20.40 -2.00 -4.24
C ARG A 48 21.53 -3.03 -4.34
N THR A 49 22.63 -2.83 -3.60
CA THR A 49 23.76 -3.75 -3.60
C THR A 49 23.34 -5.12 -3.07
N ASP A 50 22.58 -5.15 -1.98
CA ASP A 50 22.08 -6.38 -1.38
C ASP A 50 21.13 -7.11 -2.34
N LEU A 51 20.12 -6.43 -2.89
CA LEU A 51 19.16 -7.01 -3.84
C LEU A 51 19.87 -7.54 -5.08
N TYR A 52 20.83 -6.80 -5.64
CA TYR A 52 21.60 -7.24 -6.80
C TYR A 52 22.43 -8.49 -6.52
N GLY A 53 23.00 -8.60 -5.33
CA GLY A 53 23.86 -9.73 -4.93
C GLY A 53 23.09 -10.97 -4.48
N SER A 54 21.85 -10.80 -4.00
CA SER A 54 21.11 -11.86 -3.29
C SER A 54 19.94 -12.43 -4.10
N LEU A 55 19.42 -11.71 -5.11
CA LEU A 55 18.19 -12.05 -5.80
C LEU A 55 18.39 -12.40 -7.28
N LEU A 56 17.43 -13.16 -7.82
CA LEU A 56 17.42 -13.54 -9.23
C LEU A 56 16.85 -12.40 -10.09
N ARG A 57 17.67 -11.82 -10.96
CA ARG A 57 17.23 -10.78 -11.88
C ARG A 57 16.39 -11.36 -13.03
N VAL A 58 15.22 -10.77 -13.27
CA VAL A 58 14.35 -11.09 -14.41
C VAL A 58 14.82 -10.30 -15.65
N GLY A 59 14.72 -10.91 -16.83
CA GLY A 59 15.09 -10.30 -18.10
C GLY A 59 14.77 -11.19 -19.30
N GLU A 60 15.15 -10.75 -20.50
CA GLU A 60 14.81 -11.43 -21.75
C GLU A 60 15.21 -12.92 -21.80
N LYS A 61 16.32 -13.27 -21.18
CA LYS A 61 16.86 -14.64 -21.15
C LYS A 61 16.55 -15.40 -19.87
N GLN A 62 15.99 -14.70 -18.86
CA GLN A 62 15.70 -15.27 -17.56
C GLN A 62 14.29 -14.89 -17.13
N MET A 63 13.41 -15.89 -17.05
CA MET A 63 11.96 -15.72 -16.79
C MET A 63 11.29 -14.81 -17.85
N PRO A 64 11.45 -15.11 -19.17
CA PRO A 64 11.00 -14.23 -20.25
C PRO A 64 9.48 -13.96 -20.24
N SER A 65 8.67 -14.86 -19.69
CA SER A 65 7.22 -14.66 -19.56
C SER A 65 6.90 -13.53 -18.57
N VAL A 66 7.54 -13.53 -17.40
CA VAL A 66 7.37 -12.50 -16.38
C VAL A 66 7.94 -11.16 -16.88
N TYR A 67 9.08 -11.21 -17.58
CA TYR A 67 9.67 -10.01 -18.18
C TYR A 67 8.74 -9.34 -19.21
N ARG A 68 8.09 -10.14 -20.06
CA ARG A 68 7.11 -9.61 -21.03
C ARG A 68 5.91 -8.96 -20.33
N MET A 69 5.43 -9.54 -19.23
CA MET A 69 4.36 -8.94 -18.44
C MET A 69 4.77 -7.59 -17.85
N LEU A 70 5.99 -7.49 -17.31
CA LEU A 70 6.52 -6.22 -16.83
C LEU A 70 6.52 -5.16 -17.92
N ARG A 71 7.09 -5.48 -19.09
CA ARG A 71 7.15 -4.54 -20.22
C ARG A 71 5.78 -4.11 -20.70
N GLU A 72 4.84 -5.05 -20.83
CA GLU A 72 3.46 -4.74 -21.19
C GLU A 72 2.80 -3.84 -20.14
N ALA A 73 2.97 -4.10 -18.84
CA ALA A 73 2.44 -3.26 -17.78
C ALA A 73 3.05 -1.85 -17.82
N CYS A 74 4.36 -1.73 -18.06
CA CYS A 74 5.04 -0.44 -18.22
C CYS A 74 4.48 0.36 -19.40
N GLU A 75 4.25 -0.30 -20.53
CA GLU A 75 3.66 0.32 -21.72
C GLU A 75 2.22 0.77 -21.46
N VAL A 76 1.41 -0.07 -20.78
CA VAL A 76 0.01 0.25 -20.51
C VAL A 76 -0.14 1.46 -19.60
N ILE A 77 0.60 1.55 -18.50
CA ILE A 77 0.43 2.64 -17.52
C ILE A 77 1.46 3.78 -17.66
N GLY A 78 2.34 3.70 -18.65
CA GLY A 78 3.30 4.76 -18.98
C GLY A 78 4.32 4.99 -17.84
N VAL A 79 5.08 3.94 -17.48
CA VAL A 79 6.17 3.99 -16.49
C VAL A 79 7.44 3.47 -17.15
N ASP A 80 8.57 4.13 -16.91
CA ASP A 80 9.88 3.63 -17.32
C ASP A 80 10.16 2.27 -16.70
N GLU A 81 10.76 1.35 -17.46
CA GLU A 81 10.99 -0.02 -17.04
C GLU A 81 11.91 -0.10 -15.81
N PRO A 82 11.41 -0.54 -14.64
CA PRO A 82 12.24 -0.78 -13.46
C PRO A 82 12.99 -2.10 -13.57
N MET A 83 13.99 -2.30 -12.72
CA MET A 83 14.59 -3.64 -12.57
C MET A 83 13.62 -4.55 -11.81
N LEU A 84 13.46 -5.79 -12.27
CA LEU A 84 12.63 -6.80 -11.62
C LEU A 84 13.50 -7.95 -11.09
N TYR A 85 13.27 -8.32 -9.84
CA TYR A 85 13.95 -9.43 -9.17
C TYR A 85 12.95 -10.40 -8.54
N ILE A 86 13.35 -11.67 -8.46
CA ILE A 86 12.63 -12.72 -7.74
C ILE A 86 13.42 -13.11 -6.50
N ASN A 87 12.72 -13.14 -5.36
CA ASN A 87 13.22 -13.65 -4.10
C ASN A 87 12.65 -15.06 -3.88
N ALA A 88 13.46 -16.01 -3.45
CA ALA A 88 13.04 -17.39 -3.16
C ALA A 88 12.13 -17.52 -1.92
N SER A 89 11.77 -16.42 -1.26
CA SER A 89 10.89 -16.42 -0.09
C SER A 89 9.53 -17.06 -0.40
N PRO A 90 9.01 -17.97 0.48
CA PRO A 90 7.67 -18.54 0.34
C PRO A 90 6.55 -17.56 0.75
N VAL A 91 6.88 -16.41 1.30
CA VAL A 91 5.90 -15.39 1.72
C VAL A 91 5.21 -14.80 0.50
N ILE A 92 3.89 -14.75 0.51
CA ILE A 92 3.07 -14.12 -0.54
C ILE A 92 3.24 -12.61 -0.43
N ASN A 93 4.19 -12.06 -1.18
CA ASN A 93 4.48 -10.63 -1.16
C ASN A 93 5.19 -10.17 -2.43
N ALA A 94 5.00 -8.90 -2.77
CA ALA A 94 5.83 -8.14 -3.69
C ALA A 94 6.10 -6.76 -3.06
N TYR A 95 7.13 -6.06 -3.50
CA TYR A 95 7.41 -4.71 -3.03
C TYR A 95 8.31 -3.95 -4.00
N THR A 96 8.22 -2.64 -3.94
CA THR A 96 9.06 -1.72 -4.71
C THR A 96 10.00 -0.94 -3.79
N SER A 97 11.22 -0.70 -4.26
CA SER A 97 12.28 0.00 -3.51
C SER A 97 13.13 0.87 -4.42
N CYS A 98 14.02 1.68 -3.83
CA CYS A 98 15.02 2.51 -4.52
C CYS A 98 14.40 3.59 -5.44
N PRO A 99 13.90 4.73 -4.89
CA PRO A 99 13.16 5.74 -5.66
C PRO A 99 13.94 6.35 -6.83
N ASP A 100 15.28 6.45 -6.76
CA ASP A 100 16.14 7.00 -7.81
C ASP A 100 16.33 6.04 -9.01
N LYS A 101 16.29 4.73 -8.76
CA LYS A 101 16.33 3.66 -9.77
C LYS A 101 15.43 2.52 -9.28
N PRO A 102 14.14 2.57 -9.58
CA PRO A 102 13.18 1.66 -9.00
C PRO A 102 13.49 0.19 -9.26
N ILE A 103 13.28 -0.60 -8.23
CA ILE A 103 13.42 -2.05 -8.24
C ILE A 103 12.13 -2.65 -7.73
N ILE A 104 11.54 -3.57 -8.49
CA ILE A 104 10.43 -4.41 -8.04
C ILE A 104 11.00 -5.76 -7.62
N VAL A 105 10.56 -6.26 -6.48
CA VAL A 105 10.87 -7.61 -6.00
C VAL A 105 9.58 -8.39 -5.83
N ILE A 106 9.51 -9.58 -6.43
CA ILE A 106 8.39 -10.52 -6.26
C ILE A 106 8.91 -11.75 -5.56
N ASN A 107 8.24 -12.18 -4.49
CA ASN A 107 8.56 -13.41 -3.80
C ASN A 107 8.05 -14.63 -4.56
N GLY A 108 8.79 -15.74 -4.49
CA GLY A 108 8.42 -17.01 -5.10
C GLY A 108 7.05 -17.50 -4.67
N GLY A 109 6.72 -17.37 -3.39
CA GLY A 109 5.40 -17.76 -2.89
C GLY A 109 4.23 -17.02 -3.54
N LEU A 110 4.43 -15.77 -3.99
CA LEU A 110 3.44 -15.05 -4.77
C LEU A 110 3.36 -15.59 -6.20
N LEU A 111 4.50 -15.87 -6.83
CA LEU A 111 4.54 -16.43 -8.19
C LEU A 111 3.90 -17.82 -8.26
N ASP A 112 3.98 -18.61 -7.19
CA ASP A 112 3.41 -19.96 -7.13
C ASP A 112 1.88 -19.96 -7.17
N ILE A 113 1.23 -18.84 -6.79
CA ILE A 113 -0.24 -18.74 -6.71
C ILE A 113 -0.87 -17.82 -7.74
N MET A 114 -0.10 -16.90 -8.36
CA MET A 114 -0.63 -15.90 -9.31
C MET A 114 -0.47 -16.35 -10.76
N GLU A 115 -1.51 -16.20 -11.54
CA GLU A 115 -1.53 -16.58 -12.96
C GLU A 115 -1.99 -15.42 -13.85
N GLY A 116 -1.38 -15.30 -15.03
CA GLY A 116 -1.85 -14.41 -16.11
C GLY A 116 -2.12 -12.97 -15.61
N ASP A 117 -3.38 -12.53 -15.75
CA ASP A 117 -3.79 -11.18 -15.38
C ASP A 117 -3.72 -10.89 -13.87
N GLU A 118 -3.71 -11.91 -13.01
CA GLU A 118 -3.52 -11.74 -11.56
C GLU A 118 -2.08 -11.27 -11.26
N LEU A 119 -1.07 -11.90 -11.89
CA LEU A 119 0.32 -11.44 -11.79
C LEU A 119 0.51 -10.08 -12.44
N MET A 120 -0.19 -9.83 -13.55
CA MET A 120 -0.21 -8.52 -14.22
C MET A 120 -0.77 -7.44 -13.30
N PHE A 121 -1.84 -7.73 -12.54
CA PHE A 121 -2.38 -6.83 -11.50
C PHE A 121 -1.33 -6.50 -10.45
N VAL A 122 -0.61 -7.49 -9.92
CA VAL A 122 0.44 -7.27 -8.91
C VAL A 122 1.59 -6.43 -9.48
N ILE A 123 2.06 -6.74 -10.69
CA ILE A 123 3.11 -5.94 -11.34
C ILE A 123 2.63 -4.50 -11.55
N GLY A 124 1.40 -4.30 -12.01
CA GLY A 124 0.79 -2.97 -12.18
C GLY A 124 0.63 -2.21 -10.86
N HIS A 125 0.30 -2.92 -9.77
CA HIS A 125 0.26 -2.35 -8.42
C HIS A 125 1.64 -1.82 -8.00
N GLU A 126 2.70 -2.58 -8.20
CA GLU A 126 4.07 -2.16 -7.89
C GLU A 126 4.52 -1.00 -8.79
N LEU A 127 4.16 -1.01 -10.06
CA LEU A 127 4.43 0.12 -10.97
C LEU A 127 3.66 1.38 -10.57
N ALA A 128 2.47 1.25 -10.00
CA ALA A 128 1.72 2.40 -9.50
C ALA A 128 2.39 3.04 -8.29
N HIS A 129 3.07 2.28 -7.41
CA HIS A 129 3.92 2.83 -6.37
C HIS A 129 5.06 3.69 -6.94
N ILE A 130 5.64 3.28 -8.08
CA ILE A 130 6.66 4.06 -8.78
C ILE A 130 6.05 5.35 -9.33
N LYS A 131 4.95 5.24 -10.07
CA LYS A 131 4.28 6.34 -10.74
C LYS A 131 3.75 7.41 -9.79
N SER A 132 3.29 7.00 -8.61
CA SER A 132 2.76 7.89 -7.56
C SER A 132 3.84 8.35 -6.56
N GLU A 133 5.12 8.07 -6.83
CA GLU A 133 6.27 8.48 -6.00
C GLU A 133 6.21 7.97 -4.54
N HIS A 134 5.47 6.90 -4.28
CA HIS A 134 5.28 6.36 -2.93
C HIS A 134 6.57 5.84 -2.32
N ILE A 135 7.53 5.36 -3.13
CA ILE A 135 8.77 4.74 -2.67
C ILE A 135 9.57 5.68 -1.78
N THR A 136 9.59 6.98 -2.10
CA THR A 136 10.29 7.99 -1.32
C THR A 136 9.84 8.02 0.14
N TYR A 137 8.54 7.89 0.38
CA TYR A 137 7.96 7.93 1.73
C TYR A 137 7.91 6.55 2.39
N SER A 138 7.92 5.46 1.62
CA SER A 138 7.98 4.09 2.14
C SER A 138 9.24 3.81 2.96
N ILE A 139 10.34 4.54 2.70
CA ILE A 139 11.59 4.47 3.48
C ILE A 139 11.33 4.80 4.96
N LEU A 140 10.41 5.71 5.26
CA LEU A 140 10.03 6.04 6.64
C LEU A 140 9.49 4.81 7.40
N GLY A 141 8.81 3.89 6.70
CA GLY A 141 8.30 2.67 7.29
C GLY A 141 9.38 1.76 7.84
N ASN A 142 10.52 1.67 7.18
CA ASN A 142 11.65 0.89 7.65
C ASN A 142 12.23 1.52 8.92
N ILE A 143 12.43 2.85 8.92
CA ILE A 143 12.92 3.61 10.08
C ILE A 143 11.98 3.45 11.28
N ILE A 144 10.66 3.46 11.02
CA ILE A 144 9.61 3.27 12.03
C ILE A 144 9.65 1.85 12.60
N LYS A 145 9.68 0.84 11.73
CA LYS A 145 9.67 -0.58 12.12
C LYS A 145 10.92 -0.98 12.89
N ASP A 146 12.07 -0.47 12.48
CA ASP A 146 13.35 -0.74 13.13
C ASP A 146 13.58 0.05 14.42
N GLY A 147 12.61 0.92 14.81
CA GLY A 147 12.69 1.73 16.02
C GLY A 147 13.77 2.83 15.98
N LEU A 148 14.33 3.11 14.78
CA LEU A 148 15.42 4.05 14.60
C LEU A 148 15.02 5.51 14.74
N ILE A 149 13.70 5.82 14.66
CA ILE A 149 13.19 7.19 14.79
C ILE A 149 13.64 7.84 16.08
N GLY A 150 13.50 7.14 17.22
CA GLY A 150 13.94 7.68 18.51
C GLY A 150 15.42 8.02 18.55
N THR A 151 16.26 7.22 17.88
CA THR A 151 17.71 7.46 17.75
C THR A 151 17.99 8.65 16.83
N LEU A 152 17.35 8.72 15.67
CA LEU A 152 17.52 9.80 14.70
C LEU A 152 17.04 11.16 15.22
N LEU A 153 16.02 11.15 16.06
CA LEU A 153 15.48 12.35 16.70
C LEU A 153 16.05 12.60 18.10
N SER A 154 17.01 11.80 18.57
CA SER A 154 17.63 11.98 19.88
C SER A 154 18.27 13.36 20.01
N GLY A 155 17.98 14.04 21.13
CA GLY A 155 18.44 15.41 21.38
C GLY A 155 17.55 16.53 20.83
N ILE A 156 16.46 16.21 20.13
CA ILE A 156 15.47 17.19 19.69
C ILE A 156 14.38 17.31 20.78
N PRO A 157 14.17 18.50 21.38
CA PRO A 157 13.07 18.71 22.33
C PRO A 157 11.71 18.37 21.72
N GLY A 158 10.89 17.58 22.40
CA GLY A 158 9.58 17.17 21.88
C GLY A 158 9.59 15.95 20.95
N ALA A 159 10.74 15.33 20.72
CA ALA A 159 10.90 14.18 19.80
C ALA A 159 9.92 13.03 20.05
N GLY A 160 9.58 12.73 21.30
CA GLY A 160 8.63 11.65 21.62
C GLY A 160 7.23 11.90 21.06
N ALA A 161 6.71 13.13 21.20
CA ALA A 161 5.42 13.48 20.64
C ALA A 161 5.45 13.50 19.09
N ALA A 162 6.53 14.04 18.50
CA ALA A 162 6.72 14.05 17.05
C ALA A 162 6.79 12.63 16.47
N THR A 163 7.41 11.68 17.17
CA THR A 163 7.47 10.26 16.76
C THR A 163 6.08 9.64 16.68
N GLU A 164 5.21 9.89 17.66
CA GLU A 164 3.85 9.34 17.67
C GLU A 164 3.00 9.90 16.51
N VAL A 165 3.08 11.21 16.28
CA VAL A 165 2.38 11.89 15.18
C VAL A 165 2.88 11.34 13.83
N LEU A 166 4.19 11.21 13.68
CA LEU A 166 4.80 10.66 12.47
C LEU A 166 4.36 9.20 12.21
N ASN A 167 4.39 8.36 13.23
CA ASN A 167 3.94 6.97 13.11
C ASN A 167 2.48 6.90 12.65
N TYR A 168 1.61 7.70 13.28
CA TYR A 168 0.20 7.75 12.90
C TYR A 168 0.03 8.20 11.45
N ALA A 169 0.61 9.34 11.07
CA ALA A 169 0.51 9.88 9.72
C ALA A 169 1.07 8.92 8.67
N TYR A 170 2.19 8.26 8.97
CA TYR A 170 2.79 7.26 8.08
C TYR A 170 1.87 6.07 7.83
N PHE A 171 1.34 5.45 8.88
CA PHE A 171 0.48 4.26 8.73
C PHE A 171 -0.86 4.59 8.07
N GLU A 172 -1.43 5.78 8.31
CA GLU A 172 -2.63 6.24 7.60
C GLU A 172 -2.35 6.39 6.10
N TRP A 173 -1.25 7.06 5.76
CA TRP A 173 -0.85 7.21 4.36
C TRP A 173 -0.49 5.86 3.72
N SER A 174 0.30 5.04 4.37
CA SER A 174 0.72 3.73 3.83
C SER A 174 -0.49 2.84 3.47
N ARG A 175 -1.57 2.88 4.25
CA ARG A 175 -2.80 2.17 3.91
C ARG A 175 -3.56 2.81 2.76
N ALA A 176 -3.57 4.12 2.68
CA ALA A 176 -4.26 4.84 1.63
C ALA A 176 -3.56 4.69 0.26
N SER A 177 -2.21 4.66 0.26
CA SER A 177 -1.41 4.44 -0.95
C SER A 177 -1.66 3.09 -1.62
N GLU A 178 -1.98 2.05 -0.83
CA GLU A 178 -2.37 0.74 -1.37
C GLU A 178 -3.64 0.80 -2.23
N LEU A 179 -4.59 1.69 -1.86
CA LEU A 179 -5.83 1.85 -2.62
C LEU A 179 -5.58 2.50 -3.99
N THR A 180 -4.65 3.44 -4.07
CA THR A 180 -4.16 4.00 -5.33
C THR A 180 -3.49 2.92 -6.17
N CYS A 181 -2.63 2.11 -5.55
CA CYS A 181 -1.90 1.07 -6.27
C CYS A 181 -2.79 -0.06 -6.76
N ASP A 182 -3.86 -0.40 -6.06
CA ASP A 182 -4.88 -1.34 -6.55
C ASP A 182 -5.58 -0.81 -7.81
N ARG A 183 -5.91 0.48 -7.86
CA ARG A 183 -6.45 1.12 -9.06
C ARG A 183 -5.46 1.07 -10.22
N GLY A 184 -4.17 1.34 -9.97
CA GLY A 184 -3.09 1.20 -10.95
C GLY A 184 -2.91 -0.23 -11.44
N GLY A 185 -3.00 -1.21 -10.54
CA GLY A 185 -2.99 -2.63 -10.87
C GLY A 185 -4.13 -3.04 -11.79
N LEU A 186 -5.37 -2.58 -11.50
CA LEU A 186 -6.53 -2.81 -12.36
C LEU A 186 -6.36 -2.14 -13.73
N LEU A 187 -5.83 -0.92 -13.78
CA LEU A 187 -5.56 -0.22 -15.04
C LEU A 187 -4.50 -0.96 -15.87
N ALA A 188 -3.49 -1.56 -15.23
CA ALA A 188 -2.46 -2.34 -15.92
C ALA A 188 -3.00 -3.66 -16.48
N CYS A 189 -3.75 -4.43 -15.71
CA CYS A 189 -4.28 -5.72 -16.16
C CYS A 189 -5.58 -5.60 -16.95
N GLN A 190 -6.37 -4.54 -16.76
CA GLN A 190 -7.68 -4.29 -17.40
C GLN A 190 -8.65 -5.47 -17.26
N ASN A 191 -8.56 -6.18 -16.15
CA ASN A 191 -9.38 -7.33 -15.83
C ASN A 191 -9.79 -7.29 -14.34
N PHE A 192 -11.02 -6.82 -14.08
CA PHE A 192 -11.53 -6.64 -12.73
C PHE A 192 -11.59 -7.96 -11.94
N GLU A 193 -12.09 -9.03 -12.57
CA GLU A 193 -12.18 -10.33 -11.89
C GLU A 193 -10.79 -10.87 -11.51
N ALA A 194 -9.80 -10.74 -12.40
CA ALA A 194 -8.43 -11.15 -12.09
C ALA A 194 -7.82 -10.31 -10.95
N SER A 195 -8.12 -9.02 -10.90
CA SER A 195 -7.70 -8.14 -9.80
C SER A 195 -8.31 -8.60 -8.46
N CYS A 196 -9.59 -8.90 -8.45
CA CYS A 196 -10.28 -9.42 -7.25
C CYS A 196 -9.76 -10.81 -6.86
N ARG A 197 -9.49 -11.71 -7.82
CA ARG A 197 -8.87 -13.02 -7.53
C ARG A 197 -7.47 -12.87 -6.96
N ALA A 198 -6.66 -11.95 -7.44
CA ALA A 198 -5.35 -11.67 -6.87
C ALA A 198 -5.48 -11.26 -5.40
N LEU A 199 -6.37 -10.30 -5.08
CA LEU A 199 -6.64 -9.88 -3.72
C LEU A 199 -7.20 -11.02 -2.84
N MET A 200 -8.09 -11.86 -3.37
CA MET A 200 -8.61 -13.04 -2.67
C MET A 200 -7.49 -14.02 -2.33
N LYS A 201 -6.58 -14.30 -3.26
CA LYS A 201 -5.44 -15.18 -3.05
C LYS A 201 -4.46 -14.61 -2.03
N ILE A 202 -4.25 -13.29 -2.02
CA ILE A 202 -3.45 -12.60 -0.98
C ILE A 202 -4.11 -12.66 0.39
N ALA A 203 -5.45 -12.58 0.46
CA ALA A 203 -6.20 -12.62 1.71
C ALA A 203 -6.07 -13.98 2.42
N GLY A 204 -6.12 -15.07 1.66
CA GLY A 204 -6.07 -16.39 2.25
C GLY A 204 -6.11 -17.49 1.20
N SER A 205 -4.94 -17.85 0.69
CA SER A 205 -4.83 -18.96 -0.26
C SER A 205 -4.04 -20.12 0.33
N SER A 206 -4.47 -21.31 -0.08
CA SER A 206 -3.72 -22.53 0.12
C SER A 206 -3.71 -23.27 -1.20
N LEU A 207 -2.54 -23.66 -1.69
CA LEU A 207 -2.43 -24.44 -2.94
C LEU A 207 -3.35 -25.66 -2.94
N ARG A 208 -3.53 -26.28 -1.78
CA ARG A 208 -4.39 -27.46 -1.63
C ARG A 208 -5.88 -27.16 -1.85
N TYR A 209 -6.35 -25.96 -1.49
CA TYR A 209 -7.76 -25.58 -1.51
C TYR A 209 -8.07 -24.48 -2.53
N MET A 210 -7.15 -24.23 -3.47
CA MET A 210 -7.29 -23.16 -4.45
C MET A 210 -8.59 -23.29 -5.27
N ASN A 211 -8.99 -24.53 -5.60
CA ASN A 211 -10.20 -24.80 -6.38
C ASN A 211 -11.51 -24.65 -5.57
N GLU A 212 -11.42 -24.42 -4.26
CA GLU A 212 -12.57 -24.18 -3.39
C GLU A 212 -12.83 -22.70 -3.12
N LEU A 213 -11.95 -21.82 -3.63
CA LEU A 213 -12.13 -20.37 -3.52
C LEU A 213 -13.28 -19.91 -4.42
N ASN A 214 -14.16 -19.08 -3.84
CA ASN A 214 -15.30 -18.51 -4.55
C ASN A 214 -15.15 -16.97 -4.61
N LEU A 215 -15.00 -16.44 -5.82
CA LEU A 215 -14.76 -15.03 -6.04
C LEU A 215 -15.99 -14.18 -5.67
N ASP A 216 -17.20 -14.64 -5.98
CA ASP A 216 -18.44 -13.91 -5.71
C ASP A 216 -18.63 -13.73 -4.19
N GLU A 217 -18.38 -14.79 -3.42
CA GLU A 217 -18.42 -14.75 -1.95
C GLU A 217 -17.40 -13.77 -1.38
N PHE A 218 -16.20 -13.70 -1.96
CA PHE A 218 -15.18 -12.75 -1.52
C PHE A 218 -15.54 -11.31 -1.85
N ILE A 219 -16.12 -11.05 -3.02
CA ILE A 219 -16.64 -9.73 -3.41
C ILE A 219 -17.80 -9.32 -2.50
N ASP A 220 -18.72 -10.22 -2.20
CA ASP A 220 -19.85 -9.97 -1.29
C ASP A 220 -19.37 -9.72 0.15
N GLN A 221 -18.34 -10.45 0.61
CA GLN A 221 -17.67 -10.14 1.86
C GLN A 221 -17.13 -8.71 1.86
N GLY A 222 -16.56 -8.25 0.74
CA GLY A 222 -16.09 -6.89 0.56
C GLY A 222 -17.22 -5.86 0.65
N ARG A 223 -18.34 -6.09 0.00
CA ARG A 223 -19.54 -5.22 0.07
C ARG A 223 -20.07 -5.10 1.50
N ASN A 224 -20.20 -6.22 2.19
CA ASN A 224 -20.75 -6.28 3.54
C ASN A 224 -19.79 -5.77 4.62
N PHE A 225 -18.47 -5.73 4.35
CA PHE A 225 -17.48 -5.33 5.34
C PHE A 225 -17.65 -3.90 5.85
N GLN A 226 -18.15 -2.98 5.03
CA GLN A 226 -18.43 -1.60 5.46
C GLN A 226 -19.62 -1.50 6.40
N GLU A 227 -20.60 -2.41 6.28
CA GLU A 227 -21.81 -2.45 7.10
C GLU A 227 -21.55 -3.08 8.47
N MET A 228 -20.43 -3.83 8.61
CA MET A 228 -20.06 -4.43 9.89
C MET A 228 -19.75 -3.37 10.93
N ASP A 229 -20.60 -3.29 11.91
CA ASP A 229 -20.47 -2.48 13.14
C ASP A 229 -20.22 -0.99 12.89
N LEU A 230 -21.28 -0.26 12.60
CA LEU A 230 -21.30 1.21 12.51
C LEU A 230 -21.33 1.91 13.87
N SER A 231 -21.27 1.17 14.99
CA SER A 231 -21.21 1.75 16.33
C SER A 231 -19.92 2.55 16.52
N ALA A 232 -19.97 3.53 17.44
CA ALA A 232 -18.79 4.32 17.77
C ALA A 232 -17.62 3.45 18.30
N SER A 233 -17.95 2.40 19.07
CA SER A 233 -16.98 1.43 19.59
C SER A 233 -16.34 0.60 18.47
N GLY A 234 -17.09 0.13 17.48
CA GLY A 234 -16.57 -0.61 16.34
C GLY A 234 -15.65 0.23 15.46
N LYS A 235 -15.97 1.51 15.25
CA LYS A 235 -15.08 2.44 14.53
C LYS A 235 -13.74 2.61 15.25
N ILE A 236 -13.76 2.77 16.57
CA ILE A 236 -12.55 2.89 17.39
C ILE A 236 -11.74 1.58 17.33
N GLN A 237 -12.39 0.42 17.43
CA GLN A 237 -11.71 -0.88 17.32
C GLN A 237 -11.06 -1.06 15.96
N LYS A 238 -11.73 -0.70 14.85
CA LYS A 238 -11.14 -0.73 13.50
C LYS A 238 -9.89 0.13 13.41
N ILE A 239 -9.90 1.35 13.95
CA ILE A 239 -8.74 2.24 14.03
C ILE A 239 -7.61 1.59 14.84
N LEU A 240 -7.91 1.03 16.00
CA LEU A 240 -6.90 0.41 16.86
C LEU A 240 -6.25 -0.83 16.19
N LEU A 241 -7.03 -1.69 15.56
CA LEU A 241 -6.54 -2.90 14.90
C LEU A 241 -5.71 -2.58 13.65
N SER A 242 -6.06 -1.53 12.92
CA SER A 242 -5.32 -1.11 11.71
C SER A 242 -4.09 -0.25 11.99
N ARG A 243 -3.90 0.23 13.22
CA ARG A 243 -2.90 1.27 13.57
C ARG A 243 -1.45 0.91 13.26
N THR A 244 -1.10 -0.37 13.21
CA THR A 244 0.27 -0.85 12.93
C THR A 244 0.38 -1.58 11.61
N MET A 245 -0.71 -1.68 10.83
CA MET A 245 -0.73 -2.34 9.54
C MET A 245 -0.26 -1.39 8.45
N THR A 246 0.67 -1.82 7.64
CA THR A 246 1.10 -1.09 6.43
C THR A 246 0.15 -1.31 5.26
N HIS A 247 -0.54 -2.45 5.23
CA HIS A 247 -1.55 -2.74 4.21
C HIS A 247 -2.94 -2.78 4.86
N PRO A 248 -3.98 -2.22 4.20
CA PRO A 248 -5.35 -2.38 4.66
C PRO A 248 -5.80 -3.84 4.53
N TRP A 249 -6.87 -4.20 5.24
CA TRP A 249 -7.49 -5.53 5.05
C TRP A 249 -7.86 -5.74 3.58
N THR A 250 -7.52 -6.89 3.02
CA THR A 250 -7.75 -7.23 1.61
C THR A 250 -9.23 -7.16 1.23
N VAL A 251 -10.11 -7.50 2.16
CA VAL A 251 -11.57 -7.34 2.01
C VAL A 251 -11.98 -5.87 1.81
N TYR A 252 -11.33 -4.95 2.53
CA TYR A 252 -11.55 -3.51 2.34
C TYR A 252 -10.98 -3.03 0.99
N ARG A 253 -9.81 -3.53 0.58
CA ARG A 253 -9.18 -3.21 -0.71
C ARG A 253 -10.11 -3.60 -1.87
N VAL A 254 -10.70 -4.81 -1.84
CA VAL A 254 -11.64 -5.23 -2.87
C VAL A 254 -12.89 -4.35 -2.93
N ASN A 255 -13.41 -3.91 -1.77
CA ASN A 255 -14.54 -2.99 -1.74
C ASN A 255 -14.20 -1.64 -2.39
N GLN A 256 -13.02 -1.08 -2.12
CA GLN A 256 -12.59 0.18 -2.73
C GLN A 256 -12.31 0.04 -4.23
N LEU A 257 -11.76 -1.10 -4.65
CA LEU A 257 -11.53 -1.40 -6.06
C LEU A 257 -12.86 -1.58 -6.82
N LEU A 258 -13.84 -2.22 -6.20
CA LEU A 258 -15.19 -2.38 -6.73
C LEU A 258 -15.86 -1.02 -6.99
N LYS A 259 -15.76 -0.09 -6.02
CA LYS A 259 -16.28 1.27 -6.18
C LYS A 259 -15.63 1.98 -7.37
N PHE A 260 -14.32 1.93 -7.48
CA PHE A 260 -13.60 2.53 -8.60
C PHE A 260 -14.03 1.94 -9.95
N TYR A 261 -14.32 0.62 -9.98
CA TYR A 261 -14.75 -0.09 -11.18
C TYR A 261 -16.22 0.19 -11.54
N GLU A 262 -17.12 0.22 -10.55
CA GLU A 262 -18.57 0.45 -10.74
C GLU A 262 -18.90 1.92 -10.97
N ASP A 263 -18.11 2.85 -10.38
CA ASP A 263 -18.19 4.27 -10.68
C ASP A 263 -17.62 4.54 -12.09
N THR A 264 -17.97 5.68 -12.68
CA THR A 264 -17.48 6.04 -14.02
C THR A 264 -15.97 6.24 -14.08
N GLU A 265 -15.29 6.47 -12.95
CA GLU A 265 -13.87 6.81 -12.86
C GLU A 265 -12.96 5.83 -13.62
N TYR A 266 -13.17 4.50 -13.46
CA TYR A 266 -12.36 3.49 -14.17
C TYR A 266 -12.48 3.64 -15.69
N MET A 267 -13.72 3.75 -16.19
CA MET A 267 -13.97 3.88 -17.63
C MET A 267 -13.51 5.24 -18.17
N ASP A 268 -13.64 6.30 -17.38
CA ASP A 268 -13.17 7.63 -17.74
C ASP A 268 -11.64 7.68 -17.91
N VAL A 269 -10.91 7.01 -17.01
CA VAL A 269 -9.46 6.86 -17.14
C VAL A 269 -9.12 5.99 -18.35
N LEU A 270 -9.78 4.85 -18.52
CA LEU A 270 -9.50 3.90 -19.59
C LEU A 270 -9.76 4.50 -20.98
N GLN A 271 -10.80 5.31 -21.11
CA GLN A 271 -11.16 6.01 -22.35
C GLN A 271 -10.42 7.35 -22.53
N ARG A 272 -9.54 7.70 -21.60
CA ARG A 272 -8.80 8.98 -21.60
C ARG A 272 -9.74 10.20 -21.71
N SER A 273 -10.85 10.20 -20.93
CA SER A 273 -11.83 11.27 -20.89
C SER A 273 -11.17 12.63 -20.60
N PRO A 274 -11.24 13.62 -21.52
CA PRO A 274 -10.64 14.93 -21.29
C PRO A 274 -11.28 15.68 -20.10
N GLN A 275 -12.57 15.44 -19.86
CA GLN A 275 -13.32 16.05 -18.76
C GLN A 275 -12.84 15.48 -17.42
N HIS A 276 -12.66 14.17 -17.34
CA HIS A 276 -12.11 13.50 -16.15
C HIS A 276 -10.70 14.01 -15.86
N LYS A 277 -9.82 14.03 -16.88
CA LYS A 277 -8.45 14.51 -16.73
C LYS A 277 -8.40 15.94 -16.21
N ALA A 278 -9.18 16.85 -16.80
CA ALA A 278 -9.23 18.25 -16.38
C ALA A 278 -9.77 18.41 -14.94
N LEU A 279 -10.79 17.63 -14.57
CA LEU A 279 -11.32 17.61 -13.20
C LEU A 279 -10.25 17.17 -12.20
N LYS A 280 -9.59 16.04 -12.46
CA LYS A 280 -8.56 15.50 -11.57
C LYS A 280 -7.31 16.38 -11.48
N GLU A 281 -6.93 17.04 -12.56
CA GLU A 281 -5.86 18.05 -12.57
C GLU A 281 -6.21 19.26 -11.72
N SER A 282 -7.46 19.75 -11.81
CA SER A 282 -7.97 20.83 -10.95
C SER A 282 -7.95 20.40 -9.48
N GLU A 283 -8.51 19.25 -9.15
CA GLU A 283 -8.48 18.70 -7.80
C GLU A 283 -7.04 18.53 -7.28
N ALA A 284 -6.09 18.11 -8.15
CA ALA A 284 -4.69 17.96 -7.80
C ALA A 284 -4.00 19.28 -7.49
N SER A 285 -4.43 20.38 -8.08
CA SER A 285 -3.88 21.72 -7.85
C SER A 285 -4.46 22.43 -6.61
N GLU A 286 -5.60 21.95 -6.09
CA GLU A 286 -6.20 22.54 -4.90
C GLU A 286 -5.38 22.26 -3.63
N PRO A 287 -5.21 23.28 -2.76
CA PRO A 287 -4.53 23.07 -1.49
C PRO A 287 -5.36 22.14 -0.60
N ILE A 288 -4.72 21.09 -0.06
CA ILE A 288 -5.36 20.14 0.83
C ILE A 288 -5.49 20.75 2.23
N ASN A 289 -6.69 20.78 2.77
CA ASN A 289 -6.91 21.17 4.17
C ASN A 289 -6.41 20.07 5.11
N THR A 290 -5.17 20.19 5.56
CA THR A 290 -4.52 19.24 6.48
C THR A 290 -4.96 19.42 7.92
N GLU A 291 -5.61 20.54 8.29
CA GLU A 291 -6.07 20.79 9.68
C GLU A 291 -7.15 19.79 10.12
N ALA A 292 -8.08 19.46 9.24
CA ALA A 292 -9.14 18.48 9.53
C ALA A 292 -8.55 17.08 9.78
N LEU A 293 -7.51 16.71 9.02
CA LEU A 293 -6.80 15.43 9.19
C LEU A 293 -5.94 15.41 10.46
N SER A 294 -5.26 16.51 10.76
CA SER A 294 -4.51 16.69 12.02
C SER A 294 -5.43 16.58 13.23
N GLN A 295 -6.57 17.28 13.23
CA GLN A 295 -7.55 17.21 14.30
C GLN A 295 -8.16 15.81 14.47
N THR A 296 -8.37 15.08 13.37
CA THR A 296 -8.86 13.70 13.41
C THR A 296 -7.78 12.79 13.99
N GLY A 297 -6.52 12.97 13.62
CA GLY A 297 -5.36 12.27 14.16
C GLY A 297 -5.17 12.54 15.65
N GLU A 298 -5.26 13.79 16.07
CA GLU A 298 -5.18 14.19 17.50
C GLU A 298 -6.32 13.60 18.32
N LYS A 299 -7.56 13.65 17.82
CA LYS A 299 -8.73 13.05 18.49
C LYS A 299 -8.59 11.53 18.59
N ALA A 300 -8.09 10.86 17.55
CA ALA A 300 -7.84 9.42 17.59
C ALA A 300 -6.73 9.05 18.58
N LEU A 301 -5.67 9.88 18.67
CA LEU A 301 -4.58 9.72 19.61
C LEU A 301 -5.06 9.94 21.05
N GLU A 302 -5.87 10.98 21.29
CA GLU A 302 -6.45 11.30 22.59
C GLU A 302 -7.45 10.22 23.05
N ALA A 303 -8.33 9.74 22.16
CA ALA A 303 -9.22 8.62 22.42
C ALA A 303 -8.44 7.35 22.80
N THR A 304 -7.31 7.11 22.19
CA THR A 304 -6.42 5.97 22.48
C THR A 304 -5.77 6.12 23.87
N LYS A 305 -5.31 7.33 24.22
CA LYS A 305 -4.74 7.62 25.55
C LYS A 305 -5.80 7.48 26.65
N ASN A 306 -7.01 7.95 26.41
CA ASN A 306 -8.11 7.84 27.35
C ASN A 306 -8.57 6.40 27.58
N LEU A 307 -8.61 5.57 26.51
CA LEU A 307 -8.85 4.13 26.63
C LEU A 307 -7.73 3.41 27.41
N ALA A 308 -6.48 3.74 27.15
CA ALA A 308 -5.35 3.16 27.87
C ALA A 308 -5.33 3.58 29.36
N GLY A 309 -5.83 4.78 29.67
CA GLY A 309 -5.98 5.27 31.05
C GLY A 309 -7.18 4.69 31.82
N SER A 310 -8.27 4.35 31.12
CA SER A 310 -9.49 3.78 31.71
C SER A 310 -9.43 2.27 31.92
N VAL A 311 -8.50 1.60 31.25
CA VAL A 311 -8.28 0.15 31.38
C VAL A 311 -7.29 -0.08 32.51
N GLY A 312 -7.81 -0.29 33.71
CA GLY A 312 -7.03 -0.59 34.93
C GLY A 312 -6.06 -1.75 34.77
N SER A 313 -5.13 -1.91 35.70
CA SER A 313 -3.96 -2.80 35.66
C SER A 313 -4.21 -4.26 35.25
N GLY A 314 -5.44 -4.75 35.34
CA GLY A 314 -5.82 -6.12 34.89
C GLY A 314 -5.87 -6.31 33.38
N ALA A 315 -6.17 -5.26 32.60
CA ALA A 315 -6.25 -5.37 31.14
C ALA A 315 -4.88 -5.15 30.46
N LYS A 316 -3.89 -4.57 31.15
CA LYS A 316 -2.49 -4.54 30.64
C LYS A 316 -1.92 -5.93 30.41
N GLY A 317 -2.30 -6.90 31.25
CA GLY A 317 -1.94 -8.30 31.09
C GLY A 317 -2.61 -8.98 29.90
N ALA A 318 -3.90 -8.73 29.68
CA ALA A 318 -4.67 -9.28 28.57
C ALA A 318 -4.21 -8.69 27.22
N PHE A 319 -3.92 -7.40 27.15
CA PHE A 319 -3.40 -6.73 25.94
C PHE A 319 -1.96 -7.15 25.60
N SER A 320 -1.11 -7.37 26.63
CA SER A 320 0.24 -7.93 26.46
C SER A 320 0.19 -9.38 25.99
N GLY A 321 -0.77 -10.18 26.46
CA GLY A 321 -1.02 -11.56 26.05
C GLY A 321 -1.51 -11.64 24.60
N LEU A 322 -2.46 -10.81 24.21
CA LEU A 322 -2.93 -10.67 22.84
C LEU A 322 -1.81 -10.24 21.87
N LYS A 323 -0.98 -9.27 22.30
CA LYS A 323 0.18 -8.83 21.50
C LYS A 323 1.23 -9.92 21.34
N LYS A 324 1.53 -10.70 22.39
CA LYS A 324 2.43 -11.87 22.31
C LYS A 324 1.86 -13.00 21.45
N GLY A 325 0.59 -13.34 21.58
CA GLY A 325 -0.07 -14.36 20.76
C GLY A 325 -0.13 -13.98 19.28
N PHE A 326 -0.36 -12.69 18.97
CA PHE A 326 -0.42 -12.21 17.58
C PHE A 326 0.97 -12.10 16.92
N LEU A 327 2.04 -11.87 17.70
CA LEU A 327 3.41 -11.84 17.20
C LEU A 327 4.01 -13.24 17.06
N GLN A 328 3.66 -14.18 17.94
CA GLN A 328 4.11 -15.57 17.83
C GLN A 328 3.46 -16.33 16.66
N SER A 329 2.23 -15.99 16.27
CA SER A 329 1.59 -16.60 15.10
C SER A 329 2.14 -16.09 13.74
N LYS A 330 3.13 -15.20 13.75
CA LYS A 330 3.83 -14.72 12.53
C LYS A 330 5.22 -15.32 12.36
N GLU A 331 5.71 -16.07 13.35
CA GLU A 331 7.03 -16.75 13.31
C GLU A 331 6.91 -18.27 13.11
N GLU A 332 5.70 -18.83 13.14
CA GLU A 332 5.36 -20.20 12.70
C GLU A 332 4.69 -20.17 11.30
#